data_910f9318afe9958934b76a6fc7a5699a
#
_entry.id   910f9318afe9958934b76a6fc7a5699a
#
_cell.length_a   1.000
_cell.length_b   1.000
_cell.length_c   1.000
_cell.angle_alpha   90.00
_cell.angle_beta   90.00
_cell.angle_gamma   90.00
#
_symmetry.space_group_name_H-M   'P 1'
#
loop_
_entity.id
_entity.type
_entity.pdbx_description
1 polymer ?
#
loop_
_entity_poly.entity_id
_entity_poly.type
_entity_poly.pdbx_seq_one_letter_code
_entity_poly.pdbx_strand_id
1 'polypeptide(L)'
;MADRLVYILALAVLGLIRRLPLALCFVVGQAGGALMWLILPGYRRLARENLTIAFGHELSPSQIRRLAFKHFTTLGANVVSAIKIPALAHDAIDRIATIENLDLIRQNIAKGRPVLLAINHIGNWELYAQLVYTVPEARFGTVYQALHNKLVDDLVNDDRRRLGVLTFDRKEGFQGALALLREPGILGVLVDQHAGNSGVWTPFFGRLCSTSPLTATLAIRTNAAVLPVAIFTEGFAKWRVVVSEEVPWTAENPDQLTLDINKALEKQIRTSPADWFWVHNRWKTPNPNFLLENTKRGIFLPPDEPRPHPFRMVVRSPNWLGDAVMSVEAVRAFKLGRPDAHLAVLAPEKLAGFWQRVGDVDEVISFEPGESVFSVAKKLRGQFEVAVLLPNSLRSALEVWLAGIPRRVGYRGHSRHWLLNQIVREPEKKNRPPEHHADRYWRIAQRCGAAERPPLKTLWKPNPKECVIGLCPGAEYGSAKRWPAYKFQTLVKEVNERLDCQWVILGTAADTPLAEEISRGIPNVTDLTGKTSLGQLMELLSKITGLVTNDTGTMHLADFIGTPLAALFGSTEPSLTGPR
;
A
#
# COMPACT_ATOMS: atom_id res chain seq x y z
N MET A 1 27.22 2.74 29.30
CA MET A 1 27.17 1.56 30.23
C MET A 1 26.36 0.42 29.63
N ALA A 2 25.15 0.65 29.14
CA ALA A 2 24.32 -0.38 28.51
C ALA A 2 25.00 -1.09 27.32
N ASP A 3 25.63 -0.37 26.40
CA ASP A 3 26.30 -0.94 25.23
C ASP A 3 27.46 -1.89 25.60
N ARG A 4 28.23 -1.54 26.65
CA ARG A 4 29.30 -2.41 27.16
C ARG A 4 28.76 -3.68 27.79
N LEU A 5 27.64 -3.61 28.51
CA LEU A 5 26.99 -4.78 29.09
C LEU A 5 26.48 -5.72 27.99
N VAL A 6 25.82 -5.17 26.97
CA VAL A 6 25.36 -5.92 25.80
C VAL A 6 26.55 -6.58 25.08
N TYR A 7 27.65 -5.87 24.93
CA TYR A 7 28.88 -6.40 24.31
C TYR A 7 29.47 -7.57 25.10
N ILE A 8 29.60 -7.43 26.45
CA ILE A 8 30.13 -8.51 27.31
C ILE A 8 29.23 -9.75 27.24
N LEU A 9 27.91 -9.54 27.26
CA LEU A 9 26.95 -10.64 27.11
C LEU A 9 27.09 -11.30 25.72
N ALA A 10 27.23 -10.50 24.67
CA ALA A 10 27.47 -11.01 23.31
C ALA A 10 28.74 -11.85 23.25
N LEU A 11 29.86 -11.37 23.81
CA LEU A 11 31.12 -12.12 23.88
C LEU A 11 30.95 -13.47 24.62
N ALA A 12 30.25 -13.46 25.76
CA ALA A 12 30.00 -14.69 26.53
C ALA A 12 29.18 -15.70 25.73
N VAL A 13 28.11 -15.25 25.08
CA VAL A 13 27.23 -16.08 24.23
C VAL A 13 27.99 -16.62 23.03
N LEU A 14 28.74 -15.78 22.31
CA LEU A 14 29.57 -16.18 21.18
C LEU A 14 30.64 -17.19 21.61
N GLY A 15 31.35 -16.92 22.73
CA GLY A 15 32.37 -17.81 23.26
C GLY A 15 31.81 -19.20 23.65
N LEU A 16 30.63 -19.24 24.23
CA LEU A 16 29.94 -20.48 24.56
C LEU A 16 29.55 -21.26 23.29
N ILE A 17 28.83 -20.62 22.36
CA ILE A 17 28.34 -21.28 21.13
C ILE A 17 29.52 -21.77 20.27
N ARG A 18 30.61 -21.01 20.16
CA ARG A 18 31.78 -21.40 19.38
C ARG A 18 32.52 -22.63 19.94
N ARG A 19 32.33 -22.96 21.23
CA ARG A 19 32.87 -24.17 21.84
C ARG A 19 32.00 -25.42 21.62
N LEU A 20 30.71 -25.24 21.32
CA LEU A 20 29.81 -26.37 21.10
C LEU A 20 30.06 -27.03 19.73
N PRO A 21 29.78 -28.34 19.59
CA PRO A 21 29.69 -29.00 18.29
C PRO A 21 28.59 -28.35 17.43
N LEU A 22 28.84 -28.26 16.11
CA LEU A 22 27.86 -27.64 15.17
C LEU A 22 26.49 -28.32 15.25
N ALA A 23 26.46 -29.65 15.36
CA ALA A 23 25.22 -30.42 15.52
C ALA A 23 24.40 -29.94 16.74
N LEU A 24 25.06 -29.70 17.86
CA LEU A 24 24.40 -29.18 19.07
C LEU A 24 23.92 -27.72 18.88
N CYS A 25 24.72 -26.90 18.23
CA CYS A 25 24.30 -25.52 17.87
C CYS A 25 23.01 -25.54 17.04
N PHE A 26 22.92 -26.44 16.07
CA PHE A 26 21.74 -26.60 15.21
C PHE A 26 20.49 -26.99 16.02
N VAL A 27 20.57 -27.98 16.91
CA VAL A 27 19.45 -28.43 17.76
C VAL A 27 19.04 -27.36 18.76
N VAL A 28 20.00 -26.71 19.43
CA VAL A 28 19.74 -25.60 20.36
C VAL A 28 19.05 -24.46 19.63
N GLY A 29 19.49 -24.17 18.41
CA GLY A 29 18.85 -23.17 17.55
C GLY A 29 17.40 -23.53 17.19
N GLN A 30 17.13 -24.79 16.81
CA GLN A 30 15.76 -25.27 16.55
C GLN A 30 14.86 -25.13 17.78
N ALA A 31 15.33 -25.55 18.95
CA ALA A 31 14.60 -25.43 20.21
C ALA A 31 14.34 -23.95 20.57
N GLY A 32 15.36 -23.09 20.40
CA GLY A 32 15.24 -21.63 20.56
C GLY A 32 14.20 -21.02 19.62
N GLY A 33 14.19 -21.41 18.35
CA GLY A 33 13.20 -20.99 17.36
C GLY A 33 11.77 -21.42 17.74
N ALA A 34 11.59 -22.66 18.20
CA ALA A 34 10.30 -23.15 18.70
C ALA A 34 9.83 -22.37 19.94
N LEU A 35 10.74 -22.03 20.86
CA LEU A 35 10.46 -21.19 22.01
C LEU A 35 10.04 -19.76 21.56
N MET A 36 10.78 -19.15 20.63
CA MET A 36 10.43 -17.81 20.08
C MET A 36 9.06 -17.80 19.42
N TRP A 37 8.67 -18.88 18.72
CA TRP A 37 7.30 -19.04 18.21
C TRP A 37 6.25 -18.95 19.31
N LEU A 38 6.50 -19.47 20.49
CA LEU A 38 5.56 -19.44 21.62
C LEU A 38 5.49 -18.05 22.26
N ILE A 39 6.65 -17.45 22.54
CA ILE A 39 6.74 -16.25 23.39
C ILE A 39 6.69 -14.92 22.61
N LEU A 40 6.85 -14.92 21.28
CA LEU A 40 6.84 -13.72 20.45
C LEU A 40 5.64 -13.65 19.50
N PRO A 41 4.41 -13.36 20.01
CA PRO A 41 3.19 -13.36 19.18
C PRO A 41 3.21 -12.32 18.06
N GLY A 42 3.92 -11.19 18.23
CA GLY A 42 4.07 -10.16 17.22
C GLY A 42 4.81 -10.66 15.98
N TYR A 43 5.97 -11.28 16.16
CA TYR A 43 6.76 -11.85 15.05
C TYR A 43 6.07 -13.05 14.40
N ARG A 44 5.38 -13.88 15.20
CA ARG A 44 4.56 -14.98 14.66
C ARG A 44 3.42 -14.46 13.76
N ARG A 45 2.78 -13.35 14.14
CA ARG A 45 1.75 -12.71 13.31
C ARG A 45 2.37 -12.17 12.03
N LEU A 46 3.46 -11.43 12.13
CA LEU A 46 4.17 -10.85 10.98
C LEU A 46 4.60 -11.93 9.97
N ALA A 47 5.22 -13.01 10.43
CA ALA A 47 5.62 -14.11 9.55
C ALA A 47 4.42 -14.75 8.84
N ARG A 48 3.29 -14.94 9.53
CA ARG A 48 2.06 -15.46 8.92
C ARG A 48 1.46 -14.49 7.91
N GLU A 49 1.46 -13.20 8.20
CA GLU A 49 0.99 -12.16 7.27
C GLU A 49 1.84 -12.14 6.00
N ASN A 50 3.16 -12.13 6.13
CA ASN A 50 4.09 -12.19 5.00
C ASN A 50 3.92 -13.47 4.16
N LEU A 51 3.81 -14.63 4.82
CA LEU A 51 3.55 -15.90 4.14
C LEU A 51 2.18 -15.92 3.45
N THR A 52 1.17 -15.27 4.03
CA THR A 52 -0.15 -15.15 3.39
C THR A 52 -0.09 -14.25 2.16
N ILE A 53 0.70 -13.17 2.19
CA ILE A 53 0.93 -12.34 1.00
C ILE A 53 1.58 -13.16 -0.11
N ALA A 54 2.62 -13.94 0.21
CA ALA A 54 3.39 -14.69 -0.77
C ALA A 54 2.68 -15.95 -1.30
N PHE A 55 1.99 -16.68 -0.43
CA PHE A 55 1.48 -18.03 -0.72
C PHE A 55 0.00 -18.23 -0.40
N GLY A 56 -0.74 -17.19 0.03
CA GLY A 56 -2.14 -17.33 0.43
C GLY A 56 -3.09 -17.77 -0.67
N HIS A 57 -2.69 -17.68 -1.94
CA HIS A 57 -3.43 -18.19 -3.09
C HIS A 57 -3.13 -19.66 -3.38
N GLU A 58 -2.03 -20.19 -2.83
CA GLU A 58 -1.53 -21.54 -3.08
C GLU A 58 -1.69 -22.44 -1.85
N LEU A 59 -1.64 -21.87 -0.66
CA LEU A 59 -1.63 -22.61 0.61
C LEU A 59 -2.82 -22.24 1.49
N SER A 60 -3.42 -23.25 2.11
CA SER A 60 -4.46 -23.04 3.12
C SER A 60 -3.91 -22.36 4.40
N PRO A 61 -4.77 -21.73 5.22
CA PRO A 61 -4.35 -21.11 6.48
C PRO A 61 -3.64 -22.07 7.45
N SER A 62 -3.97 -23.36 7.41
CA SER A 62 -3.32 -24.40 8.22
C SER A 62 -1.91 -24.73 7.70
N GLN A 63 -1.71 -24.74 6.39
CA GLN A 63 -0.40 -24.92 5.76
C GLN A 63 0.50 -23.71 6.01
N ILE A 64 -0.02 -22.50 5.86
CA ILE A 64 0.69 -21.25 6.23
C ILE A 64 1.16 -21.28 7.68
N ARG A 65 0.29 -21.71 8.61
CA ARG A 65 0.67 -21.81 10.04
C ARG A 65 1.79 -22.84 10.27
N ARG A 66 1.73 -23.99 9.60
CA ARG A 66 2.79 -25.03 9.68
C ARG A 66 4.11 -24.52 9.09
N LEU A 67 4.06 -23.88 7.94
CA LEU A 67 5.23 -23.30 7.29
C LEU A 67 5.86 -22.19 8.16
N ALA A 68 5.05 -21.32 8.77
CA ALA A 68 5.54 -20.32 9.70
C ALA A 68 6.22 -20.93 10.93
N PHE A 69 5.71 -22.01 11.50
CA PHE A 69 6.38 -22.71 12.60
C PHE A 69 7.70 -23.34 12.15
N LYS A 70 7.72 -24.02 10.98
CA LYS A 70 8.94 -24.56 10.37
C LYS A 70 9.97 -23.47 10.13
N HIS A 71 9.54 -22.28 9.64
CA HIS A 71 10.43 -21.14 9.48
C HIS A 71 11.11 -20.74 10.81
N PHE A 72 10.37 -20.63 11.92
CA PHE A 72 10.97 -20.26 13.21
C PHE A 72 12.03 -21.26 13.69
N THR A 73 11.78 -22.56 13.56
CA THR A 73 12.74 -23.59 13.94
C THR A 73 13.97 -23.57 13.02
N THR A 74 13.77 -23.42 11.70
CA THR A 74 14.85 -23.33 10.72
C THR A 74 15.69 -22.06 10.92
N LEU A 75 15.03 -20.90 11.12
CA LEU A 75 15.71 -19.64 11.40
C LEU A 75 16.55 -19.72 12.67
N GLY A 76 16.01 -20.28 13.75
CA GLY A 76 16.77 -20.49 14.99
C GLY A 76 18.00 -21.36 14.78
N ALA A 77 17.86 -22.49 14.06
CA ALA A 77 18.97 -23.35 13.70
C ALA A 77 20.05 -22.60 12.91
N ASN A 78 19.66 -21.86 11.87
CA ASN A 78 20.56 -21.09 11.02
C ASN A 78 21.29 -19.99 11.80
N VAL A 79 20.58 -19.21 12.63
CA VAL A 79 21.17 -18.11 13.42
C VAL A 79 22.21 -18.62 14.43
N VAL A 80 21.89 -19.71 15.18
CA VAL A 80 22.85 -20.24 16.16
C VAL A 80 24.04 -20.90 15.46
N SER A 81 23.80 -21.61 14.33
CA SER A 81 24.89 -22.19 13.53
C SER A 81 25.76 -21.13 12.88
N ALA A 82 25.20 -19.99 12.45
CA ALA A 82 25.95 -18.86 11.87
C ALA A 82 27.02 -18.32 12.83
N ILE A 83 26.76 -18.33 14.14
CA ILE A 83 27.73 -17.91 15.17
C ILE A 83 28.93 -18.90 15.23
N LYS A 84 28.70 -20.17 14.96
CA LYS A 84 29.74 -21.20 15.01
C LYS A 84 30.61 -21.21 13.75
N ILE A 85 30.07 -20.91 12.57
CA ILE A 85 30.76 -21.04 11.27
C ILE A 85 32.12 -20.34 11.21
N PRO A 86 32.30 -19.06 11.66
CA PRO A 86 33.59 -18.41 11.63
C PRO A 86 34.70 -19.07 12.48
N ALA A 87 34.30 -19.97 13.38
CA ALA A 87 35.23 -20.73 14.22
C ALA A 87 35.57 -22.13 13.67
N LEU A 88 35.05 -22.49 12.49
CA LEU A 88 35.34 -23.77 11.83
C LEU A 88 36.55 -23.63 10.91
N ALA A 89 37.32 -24.70 10.80
CA ALA A 89 38.38 -24.81 9.79
C ALA A 89 37.74 -24.98 8.39
N HIS A 90 38.46 -24.59 7.35
CA HIS A 90 37.94 -24.57 5.97
C HIS A 90 37.47 -25.95 5.51
N ASP A 91 38.28 -27.00 5.78
CA ASP A 91 37.90 -28.40 5.47
C ASP A 91 36.61 -28.86 6.18
N ALA A 92 36.29 -28.29 7.34
CA ALA A 92 35.03 -28.52 8.01
C ALA A 92 33.84 -27.82 7.32
N ILE A 93 34.07 -26.67 6.68
CA ILE A 93 33.06 -25.99 5.89
C ILE A 93 32.69 -26.83 4.65
N ASP A 94 33.68 -27.38 3.95
CA ASP A 94 33.46 -28.23 2.75
C ASP A 94 32.64 -29.48 3.04
N ARG A 95 32.66 -29.96 4.30
CA ARG A 95 31.86 -31.10 4.74
C ARG A 95 30.38 -30.78 5.04
N ILE A 96 30.09 -29.51 5.29
CA ILE A 96 28.75 -29.03 5.69
C ILE A 96 28.07 -28.17 4.66
N ALA A 97 28.79 -27.64 3.67
CA ALA A 97 28.26 -26.78 2.63
C ALA A 97 28.72 -27.25 1.25
N THR A 98 27.78 -27.42 0.33
CA THR A 98 28.05 -27.63 -1.10
C THR A 98 27.77 -26.38 -1.88
N ILE A 99 28.51 -26.14 -2.98
CA ILE A 99 28.32 -24.97 -3.83
C ILE A 99 28.01 -25.42 -5.25
N GLU A 100 26.86 -25.03 -5.76
CA GLU A 100 26.42 -25.32 -7.12
C GLU A 100 26.63 -24.10 -8.03
N ASN A 101 27.02 -24.37 -9.29
CA ASN A 101 27.18 -23.40 -10.36
C ASN A 101 28.24 -22.28 -10.07
N LEU A 102 29.25 -22.59 -9.24
CA LEU A 102 30.33 -21.66 -8.93
C LEU A 102 31.05 -21.16 -10.20
N ASP A 103 31.08 -21.97 -11.26
CA ASP A 103 31.70 -21.63 -12.53
C ASP A 103 31.09 -20.39 -13.19
N LEU A 104 29.84 -20.03 -12.90
CA LEU A 104 29.23 -18.78 -13.39
C LEU A 104 29.99 -17.56 -12.84
N ILE A 105 30.42 -17.59 -11.60
CA ILE A 105 31.26 -16.54 -10.99
C ILE A 105 32.64 -16.55 -11.65
N ARG A 106 33.31 -17.69 -11.68
CA ARG A 106 34.68 -17.84 -12.19
C ARG A 106 34.78 -17.40 -13.66
N GLN A 107 33.82 -17.78 -14.50
CA GLN A 107 33.79 -17.39 -15.93
C GLN A 107 33.69 -15.89 -16.11
N ASN A 108 32.90 -15.17 -15.31
CA ASN A 108 32.80 -13.71 -15.39
C ASN A 108 34.13 -13.06 -14.93
N ILE A 109 34.70 -13.49 -13.81
CA ILE A 109 35.99 -12.99 -13.32
C ILE A 109 37.10 -13.23 -14.33
N ALA A 110 37.19 -14.43 -14.92
CA ALA A 110 38.19 -14.77 -15.95
C ALA A 110 38.08 -13.91 -17.22
N LYS A 111 36.85 -13.42 -17.56
CA LYS A 111 36.60 -12.46 -18.65
C LYS A 111 36.91 -11.02 -18.25
N GLY A 112 37.43 -10.75 -17.05
CA GLY A 112 37.68 -9.40 -16.54
C GLY A 112 36.41 -8.65 -16.14
N ARG A 113 35.26 -9.32 -16.00
CA ARG A 113 33.98 -8.72 -15.66
C ARG A 113 33.71 -8.84 -14.16
N PRO A 114 33.44 -7.74 -13.42
CA PRO A 114 33.08 -7.81 -12.02
C PRO A 114 31.73 -8.51 -11.80
N VAL A 115 31.52 -9.04 -10.59
CA VAL A 115 30.33 -9.81 -10.24
C VAL A 115 29.60 -9.17 -9.06
N LEU A 116 28.32 -8.93 -9.22
CA LEU A 116 27.39 -8.55 -8.16
C LEU A 116 26.57 -9.78 -7.74
N LEU A 117 26.75 -10.24 -6.52
CA LEU A 117 25.90 -11.26 -5.95
C LEU A 117 24.65 -10.60 -5.34
N ALA A 118 23.50 -10.82 -5.98
CA ALA A 118 22.20 -10.43 -5.43
C ALA A 118 21.78 -11.48 -4.38
N ILE A 119 22.00 -11.16 -3.12
CA ILE A 119 21.79 -12.08 -2.00
C ILE A 119 20.50 -11.76 -1.26
N ASN A 120 19.91 -12.80 -0.67
CA ASN A 120 18.73 -12.71 0.20
C ASN A 120 19.05 -13.28 1.60
N HIS A 121 18.23 -12.93 2.59
CA HIS A 121 18.33 -13.50 3.93
C HIS A 121 17.66 -14.88 3.95
N ILE A 122 18.29 -15.86 3.30
CA ILE A 122 17.80 -17.24 3.20
C ILE A 122 18.84 -18.22 3.77
N GLY A 123 18.40 -19.17 4.58
CA GLY A 123 19.25 -20.16 5.22
C GLY A 123 20.30 -19.53 6.14
N ASN A 124 21.52 -20.06 6.08
CA ASN A 124 22.65 -19.55 6.87
C ASN A 124 23.47 -18.55 6.05
N TRP A 125 23.02 -17.30 5.97
CA TRP A 125 23.63 -16.26 5.15
C TRP A 125 25.08 -15.87 5.55
N GLU A 126 25.59 -16.26 6.74
CA GLU A 126 26.99 -16.05 7.07
C GLU A 126 27.94 -16.94 6.22
N LEU A 127 27.43 -18.01 5.61
CA LEU A 127 28.21 -18.81 4.65
C LEU A 127 28.57 -18.05 3.38
N TYR A 128 27.89 -16.93 3.05
CA TYR A 128 28.32 -16.10 1.90
C TYR A 128 29.74 -15.58 2.08
N ALA A 129 30.20 -15.31 3.31
CA ALA A 129 31.55 -14.86 3.58
C ALA A 129 32.61 -15.95 3.24
N GLN A 130 32.21 -17.23 3.23
CA GLN A 130 33.10 -18.34 2.90
C GLN A 130 33.38 -18.47 1.38
N LEU A 131 32.55 -17.82 0.54
CA LEU A 131 32.77 -17.81 -0.90
C LEU A 131 34.11 -17.17 -1.29
N VAL A 132 34.73 -16.35 -0.42
CA VAL A 132 36.05 -15.77 -0.64
C VAL A 132 37.12 -16.84 -0.92
N TYR A 133 37.04 -18.00 -0.33
CA TYR A 133 38.00 -19.10 -0.53
C TYR A 133 37.78 -19.85 -1.85
N THR A 134 36.63 -19.68 -2.48
CA THR A 134 36.28 -20.42 -3.70
C THR A 134 36.73 -19.74 -4.98
N VAL A 135 37.03 -18.43 -4.91
CA VAL A 135 37.51 -17.60 -6.02
C VAL A 135 38.66 -16.72 -5.50
N PRO A 136 39.82 -17.32 -5.14
CA PRO A 136 40.92 -16.60 -4.49
C PRO A 136 41.59 -15.55 -5.36
N GLU A 137 41.38 -15.60 -6.69
CA GLU A 137 41.88 -14.62 -7.65
C GLU A 137 41.09 -13.30 -7.61
N ALA A 138 39.90 -13.27 -7.02
CA ALA A 138 39.07 -12.06 -6.95
C ALA A 138 38.97 -11.51 -5.54
N ARG A 139 38.98 -10.18 -5.41
CA ARG A 139 38.67 -9.49 -4.15
C ARG A 139 37.19 -9.59 -3.86
N PHE A 140 36.85 -9.88 -2.61
CA PHE A 140 35.46 -10.06 -2.18
C PHE A 140 35.04 -8.94 -1.22
N GLY A 141 33.85 -8.38 -1.40
CA GLY A 141 33.27 -7.36 -0.53
C GLY A 141 31.78 -7.55 -0.29
N THR A 142 31.26 -6.90 0.74
CA THR A 142 29.83 -6.88 1.04
C THR A 142 29.37 -5.50 1.51
N VAL A 143 28.17 -5.10 1.07
CA VAL A 143 27.51 -3.90 1.59
C VAL A 143 26.65 -4.31 2.77
N TYR A 144 26.80 -3.62 3.88
CA TYR A 144 26.04 -3.90 5.10
C TYR A 144 25.48 -2.62 5.73
N GLN A 145 24.60 -2.77 6.69
CA GLN A 145 24.14 -1.68 7.56
C GLN A 145 24.72 -1.88 8.95
N ALA A 146 25.52 -0.92 9.42
CA ALA A 146 26.11 -0.96 10.76
C ALA A 146 25.04 -1.11 11.85
N LEU A 147 25.34 -1.94 12.84
CA LEU A 147 24.51 -2.12 14.02
C LEU A 147 24.56 -0.87 14.90
N HIS A 148 23.53 -0.67 15.71
CA HIS A 148 23.46 0.48 16.61
C HIS A 148 24.57 0.46 17.68
N ASN A 149 24.88 -0.73 18.22
CA ASN A 149 25.98 -0.93 19.14
C ASN A 149 27.27 -1.20 18.35
N LYS A 150 28.15 -0.19 18.28
CA LYS A 150 29.39 -0.25 17.51
C LYS A 150 30.33 -1.39 17.97
N LEU A 151 30.38 -1.71 19.26
CA LEU A 151 31.22 -2.80 19.76
C LEU A 151 30.79 -4.18 19.25
N VAL A 152 29.47 -4.38 19.13
CA VAL A 152 28.91 -5.62 18.57
C VAL A 152 29.06 -5.63 17.05
N ASP A 153 28.92 -4.47 16.39
CA ASP A 153 29.13 -4.32 14.96
C ASP A 153 30.56 -4.68 14.55
N ASP A 154 31.53 -4.11 15.26
CA ASP A 154 32.97 -4.39 15.04
C ASP A 154 33.24 -5.90 15.21
N LEU A 155 32.67 -6.54 16.24
CA LEU A 155 32.85 -7.97 16.52
C LEU A 155 32.34 -8.86 15.36
N VAL A 156 31.18 -8.55 14.78
CA VAL A 156 30.62 -9.30 13.63
C VAL A 156 31.45 -9.04 12.37
N ASN A 157 31.87 -7.80 12.14
CA ASN A 157 32.65 -7.45 10.96
C ASN A 157 34.10 -7.95 11.04
N ASP A 158 34.69 -8.09 12.23
CA ASP A 158 36.03 -8.66 12.40
C ASP A 158 36.09 -10.12 11.92
N ASP A 159 35.06 -10.91 12.16
CA ASP A 159 35.01 -12.27 11.61
C ASP A 159 35.05 -12.27 10.07
N ARG A 160 34.30 -11.39 9.42
CA ARG A 160 34.29 -11.25 7.95
C ARG A 160 35.62 -10.73 7.41
N ARG A 161 36.23 -9.74 8.06
CA ARG A 161 37.53 -9.18 7.69
C ARG A 161 38.65 -10.21 7.81
N ARG A 162 38.63 -11.08 8.85
CA ARG A 162 39.58 -12.19 9.00
C ARG A 162 39.53 -13.19 7.84
N LEU A 163 38.36 -13.33 7.21
CA LEU A 163 38.18 -14.15 6.01
C LEU A 163 38.62 -13.43 4.72
N GLY A 164 39.03 -12.15 4.80
CA GLY A 164 39.43 -11.34 3.64
C GLY A 164 38.27 -10.60 2.96
N VAL A 165 37.07 -10.57 3.57
CA VAL A 165 35.89 -9.86 3.03
C VAL A 165 35.98 -8.37 3.36
N LEU A 166 35.93 -7.51 2.34
CA LEU A 166 35.81 -6.06 2.50
C LEU A 166 34.40 -5.70 2.90
N THR A 167 34.26 -4.91 3.96
CA THR A 167 32.92 -4.50 4.46
C THR A 167 32.69 -3.02 4.21
N PHE A 168 31.57 -2.68 3.54
CA PHE A 168 31.21 -1.30 3.19
C PHE A 168 29.91 -0.90 3.90
N ASP A 169 29.99 0.04 4.86
CA ASP A 169 28.78 0.56 5.49
C ASP A 169 28.01 1.45 4.51
N ARG A 170 26.75 1.14 4.29
CA ARG A 170 25.85 1.92 3.41
C ARG A 170 25.74 3.40 3.80
N LYS A 171 26.02 3.78 5.06
CA LYS A 171 26.02 5.17 5.53
C LYS A 171 27.23 5.96 5.06
N GLU A 172 28.33 5.29 4.82
CA GLU A 172 29.58 5.91 4.32
C GLU A 172 29.58 6.09 2.80
N GLY A 173 28.49 5.65 2.14
CA GLY A 173 28.35 5.72 0.69
C GLY A 173 28.90 4.50 -0.04
N PHE A 174 28.95 4.56 -1.38
CA PHE A 174 29.25 3.41 -2.22
C PHE A 174 30.58 3.51 -2.98
N GLN A 175 31.44 4.48 -2.63
CA GLN A 175 32.69 4.69 -3.33
C GLN A 175 33.64 3.48 -3.22
N GLY A 176 33.76 2.88 -2.03
CA GLY A 176 34.54 1.66 -1.82
C GLY A 176 34.02 0.46 -2.60
N ALA A 177 32.69 0.28 -2.62
CA ALA A 177 32.04 -0.76 -3.40
C ALA A 177 32.23 -0.55 -4.92
N LEU A 178 32.13 0.70 -5.40
CA LEU A 178 32.44 1.05 -6.79
C LEU A 178 33.91 0.82 -7.15
N ALA A 179 34.85 1.15 -6.25
CA ALA A 179 36.28 0.90 -6.47
C ALA A 179 36.57 -0.61 -6.61
N LEU A 180 35.95 -1.45 -5.77
CA LEU A 180 36.04 -2.90 -5.88
C LEU A 180 35.54 -3.42 -7.24
N LEU A 181 34.43 -2.87 -7.75
CA LEU A 181 33.80 -3.31 -9.00
C LEU A 181 34.41 -2.68 -10.28
N ARG A 182 35.40 -1.77 -10.15
CA ARG A 182 36.20 -1.28 -11.30
C ARG A 182 37.27 -2.28 -11.73
N GLU A 183 37.57 -3.23 -10.87
CA GLU A 183 38.41 -4.39 -11.10
C GLU A 183 37.51 -5.64 -11.16
N PRO A 184 38.01 -6.80 -11.60
CA PRO A 184 37.30 -8.06 -11.54
C PRO A 184 37.07 -8.51 -10.10
N GLY A 185 36.25 -7.76 -9.34
CA GLY A 185 35.92 -8.02 -7.94
C GLY A 185 34.51 -8.61 -7.79
N ILE A 186 34.23 -9.17 -6.64
CA ILE A 186 32.94 -9.76 -6.27
C ILE A 186 32.33 -8.95 -5.14
N LEU A 187 31.11 -8.43 -5.32
CA LEU A 187 30.38 -7.69 -4.29
C LEU A 187 29.05 -8.34 -3.94
N GLY A 188 28.88 -8.77 -2.69
CA GLY A 188 27.62 -9.25 -2.17
C GLY A 188 26.72 -8.09 -1.69
N VAL A 189 25.46 -8.06 -2.13
CA VAL A 189 24.47 -7.06 -1.72
C VAL A 189 23.19 -7.78 -1.28
N LEU A 190 22.78 -7.58 -0.02
CA LEU A 190 21.49 -8.06 0.49
C LEU A 190 20.39 -7.13 -0.01
N VAL A 191 19.47 -7.65 -0.87
CA VAL A 191 18.51 -6.84 -1.62
C VAL A 191 17.06 -7.07 -1.24
N ASP A 192 16.78 -8.02 -0.36
CA ASP A 192 15.44 -8.52 -0.04
C ASP A 192 14.73 -7.80 1.11
N GLN A 193 15.31 -6.74 1.67
CA GLN A 193 14.69 -5.96 2.74
C GLN A 193 13.98 -4.71 2.21
N HIS A 194 13.02 -4.20 3.02
CA HIS A 194 12.29 -2.96 2.71
C HIS A 194 13.23 -1.75 2.66
N ALA A 195 13.29 -1.06 1.52
CA ALA A 195 14.23 0.05 1.28
C ALA A 195 13.70 1.44 1.71
N GLY A 196 12.53 1.51 2.33
CA GLY A 196 11.92 2.78 2.76
C GLY A 196 11.60 3.70 1.59
N ASN A 197 11.73 5.01 1.78
CA ASN A 197 11.44 6.02 0.75
C ASN A 197 12.48 6.11 -0.37
N SER A 198 13.64 5.46 -0.23
CA SER A 198 14.71 5.47 -1.23
C SER A 198 14.61 4.32 -2.23
N GLY A 199 13.72 3.38 -2.02
CA GLY A 199 13.47 2.27 -2.91
C GLY A 199 12.49 2.59 -4.03
N VAL A 200 12.54 1.82 -5.12
CA VAL A 200 11.50 1.77 -6.14
C VAL A 200 10.40 0.80 -5.67
N TRP A 201 9.16 1.18 -5.87
CA TRP A 201 8.02 0.31 -5.57
C TRP A 201 7.73 -0.59 -6.77
N THR A 202 8.01 -1.87 -6.60
CA THR A 202 7.86 -2.87 -7.66
C THR A 202 7.37 -4.20 -7.06
N PRO A 203 6.77 -5.11 -7.84
CA PRO A 203 6.26 -6.37 -7.34
C PRO A 203 7.31 -7.25 -6.69
N PHE A 204 6.90 -7.95 -5.62
CA PHE A 204 7.58 -9.06 -4.99
C PHE A 204 6.52 -10.01 -4.45
N PHE A 205 6.50 -11.25 -4.90
CA PHE A 205 5.38 -12.19 -4.71
C PHE A 205 4.03 -11.57 -5.10
N GLY A 206 4.01 -10.92 -6.25
CA GLY A 206 2.80 -10.28 -6.76
C GLY A 206 2.29 -9.10 -5.95
N ARG A 207 3.05 -8.57 -4.96
CA ARG A 207 2.65 -7.44 -4.14
C ARG A 207 3.66 -6.31 -4.21
N LEU A 208 3.21 -5.06 -4.40
CA LEU A 208 4.12 -3.91 -4.40
C LEU A 208 4.87 -3.76 -3.07
N CYS A 209 6.17 -3.62 -3.17
CA CYS A 209 7.04 -3.33 -2.03
C CYS A 209 8.21 -2.44 -2.43
N SER A 210 8.77 -1.70 -1.48
CA SER A 210 9.93 -0.85 -1.72
C SER A 210 11.21 -1.70 -1.81
N THR A 211 11.86 -1.71 -2.98
CA THR A 211 13.09 -2.47 -3.26
C THR A 211 14.24 -1.52 -3.53
N SER A 212 15.42 -1.84 -2.99
CA SER A 212 16.63 -1.03 -3.22
C SER A 212 17.12 -1.20 -4.66
N PRO A 213 17.28 -0.13 -5.44
CA PRO A 213 17.85 -0.19 -6.78
C PRO A 213 19.39 -0.22 -6.77
N LEU A 214 20.01 -0.41 -5.60
CA LEU A 214 21.47 -0.31 -5.46
C LEU A 214 22.21 -1.29 -6.37
N THR A 215 21.79 -2.57 -6.38
CA THR A 215 22.41 -3.61 -7.21
C THR A 215 22.31 -3.26 -8.69
N ALA A 216 21.13 -2.84 -9.16
CA ALA A 216 20.93 -2.39 -10.53
C ALA A 216 21.81 -1.17 -10.88
N THR A 217 21.87 -0.19 -9.98
CA THR A 217 22.69 1.01 -10.17
C THR A 217 24.17 0.68 -10.26
N LEU A 218 24.67 -0.21 -9.40
CA LEU A 218 26.07 -0.64 -9.42
C LEU A 218 26.38 -1.47 -10.68
N ALA A 219 25.50 -2.40 -11.06
CA ALA A 219 25.67 -3.22 -12.26
C ALA A 219 25.85 -2.35 -13.53
N ILE A 220 24.95 -1.39 -13.72
CA ILE A 220 24.99 -0.49 -14.88
C ILE A 220 26.27 0.37 -14.88
N ARG A 221 26.69 0.88 -13.73
CA ARG A 221 27.89 1.74 -13.64
C ARG A 221 29.21 1.02 -13.83
N THR A 222 29.24 -0.29 -13.59
CA THR A 222 30.49 -1.08 -13.60
C THR A 222 30.49 -2.21 -14.62
N ASN A 223 29.44 -2.34 -15.38
CA ASN A 223 29.20 -3.47 -16.32
C ASN A 223 29.29 -4.84 -15.62
N ALA A 224 28.90 -4.90 -14.32
CA ALA A 224 28.97 -6.13 -13.54
C ALA A 224 27.90 -7.15 -13.93
N ALA A 225 28.27 -8.43 -13.90
CA ALA A 225 27.30 -9.53 -13.99
C ALA A 225 26.47 -9.59 -12.69
N VAL A 226 25.15 -9.71 -12.78
CA VAL A 226 24.26 -9.83 -11.61
C VAL A 226 23.86 -11.29 -11.45
N LEU A 227 24.40 -11.95 -10.43
CA LEU A 227 24.15 -13.35 -10.12
C LEU A 227 23.36 -13.48 -8.80
N PRO A 228 22.10 -13.92 -8.82
CA PRO A 228 21.35 -14.22 -7.60
C PRO A 228 21.96 -15.45 -6.90
N VAL A 229 22.17 -15.35 -5.57
CA VAL A 229 22.71 -16.47 -4.79
C VAL A 229 21.82 -16.75 -3.58
N ALA A 230 21.53 -18.02 -3.33
CA ALA A 230 20.76 -18.50 -2.19
C ALA A 230 21.49 -19.59 -1.42
N ILE A 231 21.21 -19.68 -0.12
CA ILE A 231 21.71 -20.74 0.75
C ILE A 231 20.51 -21.51 1.31
N PHE A 232 20.40 -22.78 0.96
CA PHE A 232 19.31 -23.64 1.42
C PHE A 232 19.78 -24.54 2.55
N THR A 233 18.95 -24.70 3.58
CA THR A 233 19.15 -25.71 4.62
C THR A 233 18.77 -27.08 4.07
N GLU A 234 19.72 -27.96 3.82
CA GLU A 234 19.53 -29.23 3.12
C GLU A 234 19.47 -30.47 4.04
N GLY A 235 19.28 -30.24 5.30
CA GLY A 235 19.19 -31.30 6.29
C GLY A 235 19.76 -30.89 7.63
N PHE A 236 20.22 -31.86 8.39
CA PHE A 236 20.74 -31.60 9.71
C PHE A 236 22.15 -30.99 9.66
N ALA A 237 22.25 -29.70 10.01
CA ALA A 237 23.49 -28.92 10.01
C ALA A 237 24.30 -29.01 8.68
N LYS A 238 23.56 -29.00 7.55
CA LYS A 238 24.12 -28.99 6.20
C LYS A 238 23.41 -27.95 5.36
N TRP A 239 24.15 -27.34 4.44
CA TRP A 239 23.66 -26.26 3.57
C TRP A 239 24.11 -26.47 2.13
N ARG A 240 23.33 -25.92 1.22
CA ARG A 240 23.65 -25.88 -0.20
C ARG A 240 23.57 -24.44 -0.69
N VAL A 241 24.71 -23.92 -1.16
CA VAL A 241 24.84 -22.60 -1.80
C VAL A 241 24.59 -22.77 -3.29
N VAL A 242 23.65 -22.03 -3.84
CA VAL A 242 23.30 -22.09 -5.26
C VAL A 242 23.51 -20.75 -5.90
N VAL A 243 24.40 -20.68 -6.87
CA VAL A 243 24.56 -19.54 -7.76
C VAL A 243 23.56 -19.72 -8.91
N SER A 244 22.65 -18.79 -9.10
CA SER A 244 21.68 -18.80 -10.19
C SER A 244 22.27 -18.16 -11.45
N GLU A 245 21.64 -18.39 -12.60
CA GLU A 245 21.98 -17.75 -13.86
C GLU A 245 21.96 -16.23 -13.75
N GLU A 246 22.74 -15.58 -14.60
CA GLU A 246 22.81 -14.13 -14.67
C GLU A 246 21.44 -13.52 -14.99
N VAL A 247 21.03 -12.52 -14.23
CA VAL A 247 19.88 -11.69 -14.57
C VAL A 247 20.28 -10.75 -15.71
N PRO A 248 19.70 -10.92 -16.91
CA PRO A 248 20.04 -10.05 -18.05
C PRO A 248 19.57 -8.62 -17.80
N TRP A 249 20.33 -7.64 -18.31
CA TRP A 249 19.96 -6.24 -18.14
C TRP A 249 20.46 -5.35 -19.26
N THR A 250 19.82 -4.17 -19.40
CA THR A 250 20.26 -3.08 -20.25
C THR A 250 20.52 -1.82 -19.42
N ALA A 251 21.39 -0.94 -19.88
CA ALA A 251 21.73 0.29 -19.16
C ALA A 251 20.56 1.30 -19.07
N GLU A 252 19.54 1.14 -19.91
CA GLU A 252 18.45 2.10 -20.05
C GLU A 252 17.39 1.98 -18.97
N ASN A 253 17.25 0.81 -18.31
CA ASN A 253 16.16 0.57 -17.38
C ASN A 253 16.61 -0.09 -16.06
N PRO A 254 17.16 0.67 -15.09
CA PRO A 254 17.57 0.15 -13.79
C PRO A 254 16.40 -0.39 -12.96
N ASP A 255 15.20 0.12 -13.16
CA ASP A 255 14.02 -0.32 -12.40
C ASP A 255 13.53 -1.68 -12.91
N GLN A 256 13.67 -1.95 -14.22
CA GLN A 256 13.44 -3.29 -14.78
C GLN A 256 14.40 -4.32 -14.17
N LEU A 257 15.69 -4.02 -14.13
CA LEU A 257 16.68 -4.91 -13.50
C LEU A 257 16.33 -5.15 -12.01
N THR A 258 15.86 -4.12 -11.30
CA THR A 258 15.42 -4.27 -9.90
C THR A 258 14.22 -5.22 -9.78
N LEU A 259 13.26 -5.15 -10.68
CA LEU A 259 12.12 -6.08 -10.75
C LEU A 259 12.60 -7.51 -11.08
N ASP A 260 13.49 -7.67 -12.05
CA ASP A 260 13.97 -8.98 -12.48
C ASP A 260 14.82 -9.67 -11.39
N ILE A 261 15.59 -8.89 -10.63
CA ILE A 261 16.25 -9.38 -9.40
C ILE A 261 15.19 -9.88 -8.40
N ASN A 262 14.11 -9.13 -8.13
CA ASN A 262 13.04 -9.59 -7.26
C ASN A 262 12.47 -10.95 -7.73
N LYS A 263 12.19 -11.10 -9.03
CA LYS A 263 11.68 -12.36 -9.61
C LYS A 263 12.65 -13.53 -9.41
N ALA A 264 13.93 -13.28 -9.57
CA ALA A 264 14.96 -14.30 -9.33
C ALA A 264 15.02 -14.72 -7.85
N LEU A 265 14.92 -13.76 -6.92
CA LEU A 265 14.84 -14.06 -5.48
C LEU A 265 13.56 -14.81 -5.11
N GLU A 266 12.40 -14.46 -5.71
CA GLU A 266 11.15 -15.21 -5.50
C GLU A 266 11.30 -16.68 -5.91
N LYS A 267 11.93 -16.95 -7.06
CA LYS A 267 12.21 -18.31 -7.51
C LYS A 267 13.04 -19.09 -6.48
N GLN A 268 14.08 -18.46 -5.93
CA GLN A 268 14.93 -19.05 -4.89
C GLN A 268 14.11 -19.32 -3.60
N ILE A 269 13.32 -18.35 -3.14
CA ILE A 269 12.51 -18.48 -1.92
C ILE A 269 11.46 -19.59 -2.08
N ARG A 270 10.88 -19.75 -3.27
CA ARG A 270 9.93 -20.84 -3.57
C ARG A 270 10.56 -22.23 -3.48
N THR A 271 11.87 -22.34 -3.73
CA THR A 271 12.60 -23.62 -3.60
C THR A 271 12.64 -24.10 -2.14
N SER A 272 12.86 -23.20 -1.18
CA SER A 272 12.83 -23.52 0.25
C SER A 272 12.14 -22.40 1.06
N PRO A 273 10.80 -22.38 1.08
CA PRO A 273 10.06 -21.29 1.71
C PRO A 273 10.31 -21.14 3.22
N ALA A 274 10.71 -22.20 3.92
CA ALA A 274 11.00 -22.12 5.35
C ALA A 274 12.29 -21.35 5.67
N ASP A 275 13.21 -21.26 4.75
CA ASP A 275 14.55 -20.70 4.95
C ASP A 275 14.60 -19.18 4.89
N TRP A 276 13.66 -18.50 4.19
CA TRP A 276 13.70 -17.05 4.04
C TRP A 276 13.25 -16.32 5.31
N PHE A 277 13.76 -15.10 5.53
CA PHE A 277 13.59 -14.30 6.75
C PHE A 277 12.21 -13.64 6.85
N TRP A 278 11.15 -14.44 7.05
CA TRP A 278 9.75 -14.00 7.12
C TRP A 278 9.41 -13.07 8.28
N VAL A 279 10.27 -12.92 9.27
CA VAL A 279 10.09 -12.02 10.42
C VAL A 279 10.52 -10.58 10.13
N HIS A 280 10.95 -10.27 8.90
CA HIS A 280 11.14 -8.91 8.40
C HIS A 280 9.86 -8.41 7.71
N ASN A 281 9.45 -7.16 7.99
CA ASN A 281 8.27 -6.57 7.33
C ASN A 281 8.63 -6.06 5.92
N ARG A 282 8.70 -7.00 4.95
CA ARG A 282 9.09 -6.72 3.55
C ARG A 282 8.07 -5.82 2.84
N TRP A 283 6.79 -6.04 3.09
CA TRP A 283 5.68 -5.28 2.51
C TRP A 283 5.20 -4.14 3.42
N LYS A 284 6.13 -3.60 4.21
CA LYS A 284 5.83 -2.48 5.10
C LYS A 284 5.27 -1.30 4.30
N THR A 285 4.09 -0.86 4.67
CA THR A 285 3.45 0.33 4.11
C THR A 285 3.79 1.55 4.97
N PRO A 286 4.19 2.68 4.39
CA PRO A 286 4.49 3.90 5.14
C PRO A 286 3.34 4.33 6.05
N ASN A 287 3.64 5.01 7.15
CA ASN A 287 2.67 5.52 8.10
C ASN A 287 3.00 6.98 8.43
N PRO A 288 2.09 7.92 8.25
CA PRO A 288 0.70 7.76 7.79
C PRO A 288 0.52 7.62 6.27
N ASN A 289 1.51 7.99 5.47
CA ASN A 289 1.44 8.17 4.02
C ASN A 289 1.50 6.81 3.30
N PHE A 290 0.40 6.06 3.29
CA PHE A 290 0.35 4.76 2.61
C PHE A 290 0.09 4.86 1.09
N LEU A 291 -0.27 6.02 0.58
CA LEU A 291 -0.27 6.32 -0.84
C LEU A 291 1.17 6.52 -1.33
N LEU A 292 1.44 6.12 -2.55
CA LEU A 292 2.82 6.00 -3.06
C LEU A 292 3.24 7.16 -3.98
N GLU A 293 2.38 8.17 -4.20
CA GLU A 293 2.66 9.32 -5.06
C GLU A 293 3.89 10.13 -4.64
N ASN A 294 4.11 10.28 -3.33
CA ASN A 294 5.20 11.08 -2.77
C ASN A 294 6.47 10.25 -2.47
N THR A 295 6.64 9.08 -3.09
CA THR A 295 7.88 8.30 -2.96
C THR A 295 8.95 8.84 -3.90
N LYS A 296 10.23 8.81 -3.45
CA LYS A 296 11.34 9.42 -4.20
C LYS A 296 11.57 8.81 -5.60
N ARG A 297 11.21 7.54 -5.79
CA ARG A 297 11.47 6.77 -7.02
C ARG A 297 10.19 6.29 -7.71
N GLY A 298 9.03 6.58 -7.14
CA GLY A 298 7.75 6.18 -7.71
C GLY A 298 7.50 4.67 -7.73
N ILE A 299 6.56 4.30 -8.57
CA ILE A 299 6.13 2.92 -8.79
C ILE A 299 6.63 2.49 -10.17
N PHE A 300 7.30 1.35 -10.23
CA PHE A 300 7.66 0.67 -11.47
C PHE A 300 6.82 -0.60 -11.62
N LEU A 301 5.89 -0.57 -12.55
CA LEU A 301 4.98 -1.67 -12.89
C LEU A 301 4.81 -1.68 -14.42
N PRO A 302 5.58 -2.51 -15.15
CA PRO A 302 5.46 -2.62 -16.60
C PRO A 302 4.05 -3.07 -17.02
N PRO A 303 3.57 -2.67 -18.23
CA PRO A 303 2.24 -3.04 -18.71
C PRO A 303 2.00 -4.54 -18.91
N ASP A 304 3.06 -5.27 -19.19
CA ASP A 304 3.09 -6.73 -19.37
C ASP A 304 3.26 -7.52 -18.08
N GLU A 305 3.53 -6.82 -16.96
CA GLU A 305 3.60 -7.45 -15.65
C GLU A 305 2.20 -7.86 -15.18
N PRO A 306 2.02 -9.07 -14.61
CA PRO A 306 0.76 -9.47 -13.99
C PRO A 306 0.27 -8.43 -12.97
N ARG A 307 -1.04 -8.18 -12.94
CA ARG A 307 -1.61 -7.25 -11.95
C ARG A 307 -1.20 -7.67 -10.54
N PRO A 308 -0.65 -6.75 -9.74
CA PRO A 308 -0.28 -7.06 -8.37
C PRO A 308 -1.46 -7.54 -7.54
N HIS A 309 -1.18 -8.37 -6.54
CA HIS A 309 -2.17 -8.71 -5.50
C HIS A 309 -2.63 -7.42 -4.81
N PRO A 310 -3.95 -7.19 -4.73
CA PRO A 310 -4.47 -5.89 -4.35
C PRO A 310 -4.15 -5.52 -2.90
N PHE A 311 -3.76 -4.26 -2.70
CA PHE A 311 -3.82 -3.60 -1.41
C PHE A 311 -5.28 -3.24 -1.12
N ARG A 312 -5.93 -3.96 -0.21
CA ARG A 312 -7.36 -3.80 0.04
C ARG A 312 -7.65 -2.67 1.02
N MET A 313 -8.35 -1.66 0.56
CA MET A 313 -8.79 -0.54 1.40
C MET A 313 -10.30 -0.32 1.31
N VAL A 314 -10.90 0.15 2.40
CA VAL A 314 -12.29 0.55 2.44
C VAL A 314 -12.40 2.01 2.87
N VAL A 315 -13.21 2.78 2.14
CA VAL A 315 -13.59 4.14 2.50
C VAL A 315 -15.02 4.12 3.05
N ARG A 316 -15.20 4.57 4.29
CA ARG A 316 -16.53 4.79 4.87
C ARG A 316 -17.10 6.11 4.33
N SER A 317 -18.08 6.01 3.42
CA SER A 317 -18.77 7.16 2.80
C SER A 317 -19.49 8.01 3.83
N PRO A 318 -19.66 9.33 3.61
CA PRO A 318 -20.68 10.12 4.28
C PRO A 318 -22.09 9.54 4.03
N ASN A 319 -23.04 9.96 4.88
CA ASN A 319 -24.42 9.43 4.82
C ASN A 319 -25.36 10.25 3.91
N TRP A 320 -24.94 11.44 3.52
CA TRP A 320 -25.70 12.38 2.70
C TRP A 320 -25.11 12.48 1.30
N LEU A 321 -25.99 12.63 0.28
CA LEU A 321 -25.57 12.66 -1.12
C LEU A 321 -24.60 13.81 -1.40
N GLY A 322 -24.89 15.02 -0.94
CA GLY A 322 -24.01 16.17 -1.15
C GLY A 322 -22.61 15.94 -0.57
N ASP A 323 -22.52 15.42 0.66
CA ASP A 323 -21.25 15.08 1.30
C ASP A 323 -20.51 13.96 0.56
N ALA A 324 -21.24 12.96 0.07
CA ALA A 324 -20.66 11.85 -0.71
C ALA A 324 -20.03 12.39 -2.01
N VAL A 325 -20.73 13.27 -2.71
CA VAL A 325 -20.24 13.93 -3.94
C VAL A 325 -19.01 14.79 -3.65
N MET A 326 -19.07 15.66 -2.63
CA MET A 326 -17.91 16.48 -2.23
C MET A 326 -16.69 15.66 -1.80
N SER A 327 -16.86 14.40 -1.47
CA SER A 327 -15.75 13.51 -1.08
C SER A 327 -15.12 12.75 -2.25
N VAL A 328 -15.68 12.82 -3.47
CA VAL A 328 -15.23 12.01 -4.63
C VAL A 328 -13.76 12.26 -4.97
N GLU A 329 -13.29 13.51 -4.98
CA GLU A 329 -11.88 13.83 -5.26
C GLU A 329 -10.94 13.09 -4.29
N ALA A 330 -11.28 13.09 -3.00
CA ALA A 330 -10.49 12.37 -1.99
C ALA A 330 -10.52 10.85 -2.20
N VAL A 331 -11.69 10.29 -2.56
CA VAL A 331 -11.85 8.85 -2.83
C VAL A 331 -11.05 8.44 -4.06
N ARG A 332 -11.12 9.21 -5.13
CA ARG A 332 -10.33 8.97 -6.35
C ARG A 332 -8.83 9.06 -6.12
N ALA A 333 -8.38 10.01 -5.29
CA ALA A 333 -6.97 10.14 -4.94
C ALA A 333 -6.42 8.89 -4.23
N PHE A 334 -7.23 8.15 -3.47
CA PHE A 334 -6.80 6.89 -2.88
C PHE A 334 -6.49 5.83 -3.93
N LYS A 335 -7.28 5.73 -4.99
CA LYS A 335 -7.05 4.79 -6.09
C LYS A 335 -5.84 5.19 -6.92
N LEU A 336 -5.72 6.46 -7.28
CA LEU A 336 -4.62 6.99 -8.10
C LEU A 336 -3.28 6.91 -7.37
N GLY A 337 -3.26 7.27 -6.08
CA GLY A 337 -2.07 7.21 -5.25
C GLY A 337 -1.62 5.80 -4.88
N ARG A 338 -2.45 4.80 -5.20
CA ARG A 338 -2.16 3.39 -4.97
C ARG A 338 -2.74 2.52 -6.09
N PRO A 339 -2.07 2.43 -7.24
CA PRO A 339 -2.59 1.72 -8.43
C PRO A 339 -2.87 0.22 -8.18
N ASP A 340 -2.16 -0.40 -7.22
CA ASP A 340 -2.42 -1.77 -6.76
C ASP A 340 -3.61 -1.89 -5.78
N ALA A 341 -4.32 -0.79 -5.45
CA ALA A 341 -5.42 -0.86 -4.51
C ALA A 341 -6.67 -1.53 -5.10
N HIS A 342 -7.31 -2.37 -4.29
CA HIS A 342 -8.74 -2.66 -4.40
C HIS A 342 -9.47 -1.70 -3.46
N LEU A 343 -10.15 -0.73 -4.03
CA LEU A 343 -10.86 0.33 -3.33
C LEU A 343 -12.35 -0.01 -3.18
N ALA A 344 -12.75 -0.37 -1.97
CA ALA A 344 -14.14 -0.54 -1.62
C ALA A 344 -14.71 0.73 -0.96
N VAL A 345 -15.98 1.02 -1.19
CA VAL A 345 -16.72 2.06 -0.49
C VAL A 345 -17.83 1.43 0.35
N LEU A 346 -17.80 1.64 1.67
CA LEU A 346 -18.88 1.28 2.58
C LEU A 346 -19.86 2.46 2.66
N ALA A 347 -21.07 2.29 2.12
CA ALA A 347 -22.05 3.36 2.00
C ALA A 347 -23.46 2.92 2.45
N PRO A 348 -24.33 3.88 2.87
CA PRO A 348 -25.75 3.60 3.00
C PRO A 348 -26.32 3.12 1.67
N GLU A 349 -27.28 2.17 1.70
CA GLU A 349 -27.91 1.57 0.50
C GLU A 349 -28.41 2.65 -0.48
N LYS A 350 -29.03 3.71 0.03
CA LYS A 350 -29.51 4.84 -0.80
C LYS A 350 -28.41 5.54 -1.63
N LEU A 351 -27.13 5.39 -1.30
CA LEU A 351 -25.99 5.96 -2.02
C LEU A 351 -25.23 4.94 -2.86
N ALA A 352 -25.57 3.66 -2.80
CA ALA A 352 -24.88 2.60 -3.52
C ALA A 352 -24.83 2.87 -5.03
N GLY A 353 -25.96 3.25 -5.61
CA GLY A 353 -26.08 3.55 -7.04
C GLY A 353 -25.23 4.75 -7.50
N PHE A 354 -24.90 5.70 -6.63
CA PHE A 354 -23.93 6.75 -6.91
C PHE A 354 -22.51 6.20 -6.95
N TRP A 355 -22.07 5.52 -5.89
CA TRP A 355 -20.70 5.01 -5.78
C TRP A 355 -20.35 3.98 -6.85
N GLN A 356 -21.31 3.16 -7.30
CA GLN A 356 -21.16 2.23 -8.42
C GLN A 356 -20.80 2.92 -9.75
N ARG A 357 -21.11 4.22 -9.88
CA ARG A 357 -20.81 5.03 -11.07
C ARG A 357 -19.55 5.86 -10.97
N VAL A 358 -18.92 5.87 -9.81
CA VAL A 358 -17.59 6.48 -9.63
C VAL A 358 -16.53 5.48 -10.11
N GLY A 359 -15.95 5.72 -11.28
CA GLY A 359 -15.12 4.74 -12.02
C GLY A 359 -13.85 4.27 -11.32
N ASP A 360 -13.41 4.95 -10.24
CA ASP A 360 -12.22 4.57 -9.46
C ASP A 360 -12.58 3.69 -8.24
N VAL A 361 -13.86 3.36 -8.04
CA VAL A 361 -14.36 2.47 -6.98
C VAL A 361 -14.51 1.05 -7.55
N ASP A 362 -13.81 0.09 -6.97
CA ASP A 362 -13.84 -1.31 -7.43
C ASP A 362 -15.01 -2.10 -6.82
N GLU A 363 -15.45 -1.73 -5.61
CA GLU A 363 -16.50 -2.45 -4.87
C GLU A 363 -17.35 -1.48 -4.04
N VAL A 364 -18.65 -1.69 -3.99
CA VAL A 364 -19.56 -0.97 -3.10
C VAL A 364 -20.19 -1.95 -2.12
N ILE A 365 -19.93 -1.74 -0.84
CA ILE A 365 -20.51 -2.50 0.27
C ILE A 365 -21.60 -1.62 0.89
N SER A 366 -22.84 -2.03 0.77
CA SER A 366 -23.96 -1.25 1.31
C SER A 366 -24.41 -1.75 2.68
N PHE A 367 -25.05 -0.86 3.42
CA PHE A 367 -25.73 -1.16 4.67
C PHE A 367 -27.08 -0.43 4.74
N GLU A 368 -28.05 -1.11 5.36
CA GLU A 368 -29.40 -0.61 5.52
C GLU A 368 -29.57 0.40 6.67
N PRO A 369 -30.57 1.28 6.61
CA PRO A 369 -30.94 2.10 7.76
C PRO A 369 -31.26 1.21 8.97
N GLY A 370 -30.63 1.50 10.11
CA GLY A 370 -30.82 0.70 11.34
C GLY A 370 -29.99 -0.58 11.44
N GLU A 371 -29.28 -1.00 10.40
CA GLU A 371 -28.39 -2.17 10.47
C GLU A 371 -27.38 -2.03 11.61
N SER A 372 -27.17 -3.11 12.39
CA SER A 372 -26.30 -3.07 13.55
C SER A 372 -24.83 -2.90 13.17
N VAL A 373 -24.04 -2.27 14.05
CA VAL A 373 -22.58 -2.12 13.86
C VAL A 373 -21.86 -3.46 13.76
N PHE A 374 -22.38 -4.50 14.43
CA PHE A 374 -21.80 -5.86 14.38
C PHE A 374 -22.02 -6.52 13.02
N SER A 375 -23.21 -6.33 12.42
CA SER A 375 -23.52 -6.83 11.07
C SER A 375 -22.61 -6.17 10.03
N VAL A 376 -22.47 -4.85 10.07
CA VAL A 376 -21.58 -4.11 9.18
C VAL A 376 -20.12 -4.55 9.38
N ALA A 377 -19.66 -4.68 10.62
CA ALA A 377 -18.30 -5.15 10.92
C ALA A 377 -18.04 -6.57 10.39
N LYS A 378 -19.05 -7.44 10.41
CA LYS A 378 -18.96 -8.81 9.85
C LYS A 378 -18.73 -8.79 8.34
N LYS A 379 -19.37 -7.86 7.61
CA LYS A 379 -19.16 -7.67 6.15
C LYS A 379 -17.70 -7.26 5.83
N LEU A 380 -17.01 -6.59 6.75
CA LEU A 380 -15.66 -6.06 6.52
C LEU A 380 -14.54 -6.95 7.06
N ARG A 381 -14.86 -7.89 7.94
CA ARG A 381 -13.87 -8.64 8.74
C ARG A 381 -12.90 -9.44 7.87
N GLY A 382 -11.62 -9.21 8.08
CA GLY A 382 -10.54 -9.95 7.43
C GLY A 382 -10.33 -9.60 5.95
N GLN A 383 -11.04 -8.59 5.43
CA GLN A 383 -10.96 -8.24 4.01
C GLN A 383 -10.07 -7.04 3.70
N PHE A 384 -9.84 -6.14 4.66
CA PHE A 384 -9.20 -4.85 4.42
C PHE A 384 -8.01 -4.61 5.33
N GLU A 385 -7.00 -3.94 4.79
CA GLU A 385 -5.78 -3.53 5.50
C GLU A 385 -5.89 -2.11 6.04
N VAL A 386 -6.67 -1.27 5.36
CA VAL A 386 -6.91 0.14 5.71
C VAL A 386 -8.38 0.46 5.62
N ALA A 387 -8.88 1.20 6.61
CA ALA A 387 -10.16 1.90 6.56
C ALA A 387 -9.94 3.41 6.68
N VAL A 388 -10.52 4.16 5.75
CA VAL A 388 -10.55 5.63 5.78
C VAL A 388 -11.97 6.08 6.09
N LEU A 389 -12.14 6.85 7.17
CA LEU A 389 -13.44 7.26 7.67
C LEU A 389 -13.69 8.74 7.35
N LEU A 390 -14.60 9.00 6.43
CA LEU A 390 -15.02 10.35 6.06
C LEU A 390 -16.01 10.96 7.09
N PRO A 391 -16.99 10.20 7.63
CA PRO A 391 -17.84 10.69 8.72
C PRO A 391 -17.09 10.78 10.05
N ASN A 392 -17.57 11.68 10.93
CA ASN A 392 -16.99 11.88 12.27
C ASN A 392 -17.71 11.14 13.40
N SER A 393 -18.65 10.25 13.08
CA SER A 393 -19.47 9.55 14.06
C SER A 393 -18.70 8.44 14.79
N LEU A 394 -19.08 8.18 16.05
CA LEU A 394 -18.59 7.04 16.83
C LEU A 394 -18.93 5.71 16.12
N ARG A 395 -20.14 5.60 15.57
CA ARG A 395 -20.61 4.41 14.83
C ARG A 395 -19.64 4.01 13.72
N SER A 396 -19.25 4.95 12.85
CA SER A 396 -18.34 4.66 11.74
C SER A 396 -16.97 4.13 12.20
N ALA A 397 -16.47 4.58 13.36
CA ALA A 397 -15.23 4.09 13.93
C ALA A 397 -15.39 2.70 14.57
N LEU A 398 -16.53 2.43 15.22
CA LEU A 398 -16.85 1.12 15.79
C LEU A 398 -16.98 0.05 14.71
N GLU A 399 -17.61 0.34 13.58
CA GLU A 399 -17.76 -0.58 12.43
C GLU A 399 -16.41 -1.16 12.01
N VAL A 400 -15.41 -0.33 11.78
CA VAL A 400 -14.09 -0.75 11.30
C VAL A 400 -13.18 -1.29 12.40
N TRP A 401 -13.37 -0.84 13.64
CA TRP A 401 -12.64 -1.37 14.79
C TRP A 401 -13.07 -2.81 15.14
N LEU A 402 -14.37 -3.07 15.18
CA LEU A 402 -14.95 -4.39 15.40
C LEU A 402 -14.62 -5.37 14.25
N ALA A 403 -14.48 -4.85 13.03
CA ALA A 403 -14.01 -5.63 11.89
C ALA A 403 -12.52 -6.05 12.03
N GLY A 404 -11.78 -5.45 12.97
CA GLY A 404 -10.37 -5.75 13.19
C GLY A 404 -9.45 -5.17 12.12
N ILE A 405 -9.88 -4.14 11.37
CA ILE A 405 -9.05 -3.52 10.33
C ILE A 405 -7.83 -2.88 10.98
N PRO A 406 -6.60 -3.26 10.58
CA PRO A 406 -5.38 -2.89 11.30
C PRO A 406 -5.10 -1.38 11.25
N ARG A 407 -5.44 -0.69 10.17
CA ARG A 407 -5.19 0.73 9.98
C ARG A 407 -6.51 1.49 9.81
N ARG A 408 -6.78 2.45 10.70
CA ARG A 408 -8.06 3.18 10.77
C ARG A 408 -7.79 4.67 10.81
N VAL A 409 -8.06 5.34 9.67
CA VAL A 409 -7.73 6.74 9.40
C VAL A 409 -8.98 7.61 9.51
N GLY A 410 -8.89 8.76 10.12
CA GLY A 410 -9.98 9.73 10.18
C GLY A 410 -9.70 10.89 11.11
N TYR A 411 -10.59 11.88 11.10
CA TYR A 411 -10.55 12.96 12.08
C TYR A 411 -10.84 12.43 13.48
N ARG A 412 -10.31 13.12 14.51
CA ARG A 412 -10.51 12.78 15.91
C ARG A 412 -11.99 12.59 16.26
N GLY A 413 -12.87 13.47 15.72
CA GLY A 413 -14.31 13.41 15.95
C GLY A 413 -14.68 13.47 17.43
N HIS A 414 -15.93 13.16 17.74
CA HIS A 414 -16.43 13.10 19.12
C HIS A 414 -16.28 11.68 19.67
N SER A 415 -15.59 11.53 20.81
CA SER A 415 -15.49 10.28 21.62
C SER A 415 -15.04 9.01 20.87
N ARG A 416 -14.29 9.14 19.75
CA ARG A 416 -13.86 8.00 18.92
C ARG A 416 -12.35 7.88 18.71
N HIS A 417 -11.56 8.79 19.26
CA HIS A 417 -10.11 8.86 19.02
C HIS A 417 -9.36 7.56 19.40
N TRP A 418 -9.83 6.85 20.40
CA TRP A 418 -9.27 5.58 20.86
C TRP A 418 -9.57 4.39 19.92
N LEU A 419 -10.55 4.52 19.03
CA LEU A 419 -10.87 3.53 17.98
C LEU A 419 -10.00 3.72 16.73
N LEU A 420 -9.40 4.89 16.55
CA LEU A 420 -8.55 5.23 15.42
C LEU A 420 -7.08 5.07 15.81
N ASN A 421 -6.22 4.76 14.84
CA ASN A 421 -4.77 4.72 15.04
C ASN A 421 -3.99 5.59 14.04
N GLN A 422 -4.71 6.30 13.15
CA GLN A 422 -4.19 7.37 12.31
C GLN A 422 -5.13 8.57 12.36
N ILE A 423 -4.86 9.49 13.28
CA ILE A 423 -5.70 10.67 13.46
C ILE A 423 -5.24 11.79 12.53
N VAL A 424 -6.18 12.28 11.73
CA VAL A 424 -6.03 13.51 10.94
C VAL A 424 -6.30 14.69 11.86
N ARG A 425 -5.35 15.61 11.98
CA ARG A 425 -5.51 16.81 12.80
C ARG A 425 -6.36 17.83 12.06
N GLU A 426 -7.38 18.33 12.73
CA GLU A 426 -8.10 19.52 12.28
C GLU A 426 -7.24 20.73 12.60
N PRO A 427 -7.22 21.74 11.71
CA PRO A 427 -6.55 23.00 12.01
C PRO A 427 -7.27 23.73 13.15
N GLU A 428 -6.52 24.54 13.91
CA GLU A 428 -7.08 25.30 15.02
C GLU A 428 -8.13 26.31 14.55
N LYS A 429 -9.26 26.36 15.27
CA LYS A 429 -10.41 27.18 14.90
C LYS A 429 -10.16 28.70 15.04
N LYS A 430 -9.12 29.13 15.74
CA LYS A 430 -8.98 30.49 16.28
C LYS A 430 -8.60 31.58 15.28
N ASN A 431 -8.33 31.38 14.00
CA ASN A 431 -8.05 32.44 13.02
C ASN A 431 -8.25 31.95 11.57
N ARG A 432 -9.27 31.14 11.33
CA ARG A 432 -9.41 30.50 10.03
C ARG A 432 -10.65 30.97 9.31
N PRO A 433 -10.53 31.33 8.01
CA PRO A 433 -11.71 31.48 7.17
C PRO A 433 -12.49 30.17 7.11
N PRO A 434 -13.80 30.24 6.93
CA PRO A 434 -14.63 29.07 6.71
C PRO A 434 -14.05 28.21 5.59
N GLU A 435 -13.96 26.90 5.82
CA GLU A 435 -13.37 25.96 4.85
C GLU A 435 -14.48 25.20 4.16
N HIS A 436 -14.38 25.07 2.85
CA HIS A 436 -15.31 24.26 2.06
C HIS A 436 -15.26 22.79 2.49
N HIS A 437 -16.41 22.11 2.56
CA HIS A 437 -16.48 20.73 3.04
C HIS A 437 -15.66 19.75 2.19
N ALA A 438 -15.55 19.95 0.88
CA ALA A 438 -14.67 19.14 0.02
C ALA A 438 -13.19 19.20 0.45
N ASP A 439 -12.70 20.36 0.93
CA ASP A 439 -11.33 20.53 1.42
C ASP A 439 -11.07 19.72 2.69
N ARG A 440 -12.10 19.53 3.49
CA ARG A 440 -12.04 18.70 4.68
C ARG A 440 -11.81 17.22 4.32
N TYR A 441 -12.49 16.70 3.29
CA TYR A 441 -12.27 15.35 2.78
C TYR A 441 -10.90 15.22 2.12
N TRP A 442 -10.53 16.23 1.33
CA TRP A 442 -9.23 16.29 0.66
C TRP A 442 -8.06 16.23 1.66
N ARG A 443 -8.14 16.89 2.81
CA ARG A 443 -7.12 16.83 3.86
C ARG A 443 -6.90 15.42 4.40
N ILE A 444 -7.93 14.58 4.41
CA ILE A 444 -7.75 13.18 4.78
C ILE A 444 -6.88 12.48 3.73
N ALA A 445 -7.14 12.70 2.44
CA ALA A 445 -6.34 12.13 1.36
C ALA A 445 -4.88 12.63 1.40
N GLN A 446 -4.65 13.93 1.59
CA GLN A 446 -3.31 14.50 1.79
C GLN A 446 -2.57 13.86 2.97
N ARG A 447 -3.26 13.63 4.09
CA ARG A 447 -2.68 12.95 5.25
C ARG A 447 -2.31 11.50 4.96
N CYS A 448 -2.97 10.87 4.01
CA CYS A 448 -2.64 9.53 3.53
C CYS A 448 -1.53 9.52 2.48
N GLY A 449 -1.13 10.68 1.95
CA GLY A 449 -0.03 10.83 0.99
C GLY A 449 -0.44 11.26 -0.41
N ALA A 450 -1.70 11.68 -0.64
CA ALA A 450 -2.11 12.26 -1.92
C ALA A 450 -1.36 13.58 -2.18
N ALA A 451 -0.84 13.75 -3.39
CA ALA A 451 -0.08 14.93 -3.81
C ALA A 451 -1.01 15.99 -4.41
N GLU A 452 -1.82 15.59 -5.38
CA GLU A 452 -2.66 16.49 -6.16
C GLU A 452 -4.11 16.00 -6.20
N ARG A 453 -5.03 16.95 -6.38
CA ARG A 453 -6.44 16.63 -6.57
C ARG A 453 -6.65 16.05 -7.97
N PRO A 454 -7.28 14.88 -8.08
CA PRO A 454 -7.59 14.35 -9.38
C PRO A 454 -8.69 15.20 -10.06
N PRO A 455 -8.51 15.58 -11.33
CA PRO A 455 -9.53 16.31 -12.06
C PRO A 455 -10.81 15.48 -12.19
N LEU A 456 -11.96 16.09 -11.98
CA LEU A 456 -13.24 15.46 -12.26
C LEU A 456 -13.45 15.42 -13.78
N LYS A 457 -13.93 14.30 -14.28
CA LYS A 457 -14.28 14.15 -15.71
C LYS A 457 -15.72 14.57 -15.88
N THR A 458 -15.98 15.49 -16.81
CA THR A 458 -17.33 15.88 -17.19
C THR A 458 -18.07 14.68 -17.80
N LEU A 459 -19.20 14.34 -17.23
CA LEU A 459 -20.11 13.31 -17.73
C LEU A 459 -21.27 13.92 -18.55
N TRP A 460 -21.37 15.24 -18.56
CA TRP A 460 -22.43 15.99 -19.22
C TRP A 460 -22.31 15.92 -20.74
N LYS A 461 -23.39 15.47 -21.39
CA LYS A 461 -23.52 15.31 -22.84
C LYS A 461 -24.95 15.64 -23.26
N PRO A 462 -25.32 16.94 -23.31
CA PRO A 462 -26.68 17.36 -23.63
C PRO A 462 -27.02 17.02 -25.09
N ASN A 463 -28.32 16.86 -25.36
CA ASN A 463 -28.80 16.82 -26.73
C ASN A 463 -28.84 18.27 -27.28
N PRO A 464 -28.03 18.64 -28.29
CA PRO A 464 -27.99 20.02 -28.78
C PRO A 464 -29.27 20.47 -29.51
N LYS A 465 -30.17 19.52 -29.79
CA LYS A 465 -31.44 19.82 -30.50
C LYS A 465 -32.63 20.03 -29.56
N GLU A 466 -32.44 19.82 -28.26
CA GLU A 466 -33.50 19.87 -27.26
C GLU A 466 -33.08 20.79 -26.11
N CYS A 467 -33.93 21.74 -25.78
CA CYS A 467 -33.79 22.52 -24.55
C CYS A 467 -34.57 21.84 -23.44
N VAL A 468 -33.89 21.15 -22.54
CA VAL A 468 -34.50 20.52 -21.35
C VAL A 468 -33.87 21.14 -20.10
N ILE A 469 -34.69 21.80 -19.26
CA ILE A 469 -34.21 22.43 -18.02
C ILE A 469 -34.80 21.67 -16.82
N GLY A 470 -33.89 21.29 -15.91
CA GLY A 470 -34.27 20.67 -14.64
C GLY A 470 -34.61 21.70 -13.56
N LEU A 471 -35.61 21.43 -12.75
CA LEU A 471 -35.93 22.18 -11.53
C LEU A 471 -35.80 21.27 -10.32
N CYS A 472 -35.06 21.68 -9.28
CA CYS A 472 -35.01 20.97 -8.00
C CYS A 472 -35.47 21.90 -6.86
N PRO A 473 -36.78 22.01 -6.62
CA PRO A 473 -37.35 22.96 -5.66
C PRO A 473 -37.32 22.47 -4.21
N GLY A 474 -37.03 21.18 -3.99
CA GLY A 474 -36.94 20.59 -2.67
C GLY A 474 -35.70 21.03 -1.89
N ALA A 475 -35.71 20.85 -0.58
CA ALA A 475 -34.55 20.90 0.31
C ALA A 475 -34.81 20.10 1.57
N GLU A 476 -33.91 19.20 1.94
CA GLU A 476 -34.12 18.22 3.01
C GLU A 476 -34.13 18.85 4.43
N TYR A 477 -33.38 19.95 4.62
CA TYR A 477 -33.28 20.61 5.93
C TYR A 477 -34.31 21.73 6.16
N GLY A 478 -35.46 21.69 5.49
CA GLY A 478 -36.61 22.54 5.78
C GLY A 478 -36.80 23.74 4.85
N SER A 479 -37.88 24.49 5.10
CA SER A 479 -38.36 25.59 4.25
C SER A 479 -37.40 26.77 4.13
N ALA A 480 -36.50 26.97 5.12
CA ALA A 480 -35.55 28.07 5.11
C ALA A 480 -34.51 28.01 3.97
N LYS A 481 -34.32 26.86 3.35
CA LYS A 481 -33.45 26.64 2.20
C LYS A 481 -34.22 26.65 0.86
N ARG A 482 -35.54 26.77 0.88
CA ARG A 482 -36.37 26.64 -0.31
C ARG A 482 -36.68 27.97 -0.90
N TRP A 483 -36.39 28.16 -2.17
CA TRP A 483 -36.95 29.23 -2.94
C TRP A 483 -38.45 28.97 -3.14
N PRO A 484 -39.35 29.95 -2.95
CA PRO A 484 -40.79 29.70 -2.99
C PRO A 484 -41.27 29.12 -4.33
N ALA A 485 -42.22 28.17 -4.30
CA ALA A 485 -42.72 27.49 -5.49
C ALA A 485 -43.26 28.43 -6.56
N TYR A 486 -43.98 29.49 -6.15
CA TYR A 486 -44.52 30.51 -7.09
C TYR A 486 -43.41 31.20 -7.87
N LYS A 487 -42.19 31.37 -7.29
CA LYS A 487 -41.07 31.99 -7.99
C LYS A 487 -40.46 31.04 -9.04
N PHE A 488 -40.41 29.71 -8.76
CA PHE A 488 -40.06 28.73 -9.78
C PHE A 488 -41.08 28.77 -10.92
N GLN A 489 -42.39 28.86 -10.60
CA GLN A 489 -43.46 28.96 -11.58
C GLN A 489 -43.30 30.22 -12.45
N THR A 490 -43.02 31.39 -11.83
CA THR A 490 -42.76 32.64 -12.55
C THR A 490 -41.54 32.48 -13.48
N LEU A 491 -40.43 31.91 -13.00
CA LEU A 491 -39.26 31.66 -13.82
C LEU A 491 -39.59 30.83 -15.07
N VAL A 492 -40.36 29.73 -14.89
CA VAL A 492 -40.76 28.85 -16.01
C VAL A 492 -41.56 29.65 -17.05
N LYS A 493 -42.52 30.48 -16.61
CA LYS A 493 -43.34 31.31 -17.50
C LYS A 493 -42.48 32.35 -18.27
N GLU A 494 -41.62 33.09 -17.58
CA GLU A 494 -40.76 34.10 -18.19
C GLU A 494 -39.76 33.51 -19.19
N VAL A 495 -39.20 32.32 -18.90
CA VAL A 495 -38.28 31.67 -19.83
C VAL A 495 -39.04 31.12 -21.05
N ASN A 496 -40.25 30.56 -20.86
CA ASN A 496 -41.06 30.06 -21.96
C ASN A 496 -41.51 31.17 -22.94
N GLU A 497 -41.56 32.45 -22.51
CA GLU A 497 -41.80 33.59 -23.41
C GLU A 497 -40.64 33.83 -24.38
N ARG A 498 -39.43 33.33 -24.08
CA ARG A 498 -38.20 33.61 -24.82
C ARG A 498 -37.59 32.36 -25.49
N LEU A 499 -37.79 31.18 -24.90
CA LEU A 499 -37.17 29.93 -25.32
C LEU A 499 -38.20 28.80 -25.32
N ASP A 500 -38.18 28.00 -26.36
CA ASP A 500 -38.96 26.74 -26.40
C ASP A 500 -38.22 25.64 -25.64
N CYS A 501 -38.50 25.50 -24.35
CA CYS A 501 -37.85 24.53 -23.44
C CYS A 501 -38.88 23.57 -22.87
N GLN A 502 -38.41 22.32 -22.64
CA GLN A 502 -39.14 21.35 -21.80
C GLN A 502 -38.59 21.44 -20.37
N TRP A 503 -39.41 21.25 -19.39
CA TRP A 503 -39.04 21.33 -17.99
C TRP A 503 -39.24 19.98 -17.29
N VAL A 504 -38.31 19.61 -16.43
CA VAL A 504 -38.43 18.42 -15.60
C VAL A 504 -38.24 18.80 -14.13
N ILE A 505 -39.21 18.46 -13.28
CA ILE A 505 -39.11 18.71 -11.84
C ILE A 505 -38.54 17.46 -11.17
N LEU A 506 -37.45 17.65 -10.44
CA LEU A 506 -36.67 16.61 -9.77
C LEU A 506 -36.77 16.76 -8.25
N GLY A 507 -36.87 15.65 -7.54
CA GLY A 507 -36.98 15.65 -6.09
C GLY A 507 -37.36 14.28 -5.55
N THR A 508 -37.53 14.23 -4.26
CA THR A 508 -38.10 13.06 -3.55
C THR A 508 -39.64 13.06 -3.65
N ALA A 509 -40.30 11.96 -3.26
CA ALA A 509 -41.74 11.91 -3.18
C ALA A 509 -42.36 12.98 -2.23
N ALA A 510 -41.59 13.42 -1.23
CA ALA A 510 -41.99 14.51 -0.33
C ALA A 510 -42.08 15.89 -1.03
N ASP A 511 -41.49 16.03 -2.20
CA ASP A 511 -41.45 17.28 -2.96
C ASP A 511 -42.59 17.35 -4.01
N THR A 512 -43.39 16.30 -4.17
CA THR A 512 -44.55 16.24 -5.11
C THR A 512 -45.51 17.42 -4.96
N PRO A 513 -45.89 17.88 -3.75
CA PRO A 513 -46.77 19.03 -3.61
C PRO A 513 -46.18 20.34 -4.21
N LEU A 514 -44.85 20.50 -4.11
CA LEU A 514 -44.15 21.64 -4.74
C LEU A 514 -44.17 21.53 -6.27
N ALA A 515 -44.01 20.30 -6.79
CA ALA A 515 -44.04 20.04 -8.22
C ALA A 515 -45.43 20.33 -8.81
N GLU A 516 -46.50 19.93 -8.13
CA GLU A 516 -47.89 20.22 -8.51
C GLU A 516 -48.19 21.73 -8.52
N GLU A 517 -47.68 22.47 -7.53
CA GLU A 517 -47.84 23.93 -7.47
C GLU A 517 -47.11 24.62 -8.65
N ILE A 518 -45.85 24.18 -8.93
CA ILE A 518 -45.03 24.79 -9.99
C ILE A 518 -45.60 24.47 -11.38
N SER A 519 -46.04 23.27 -11.63
CA SER A 519 -46.55 22.81 -12.95
C SER A 519 -47.95 23.30 -13.27
N ARG A 520 -48.68 23.84 -12.29
CA ARG A 520 -50.08 24.24 -12.46
C ARG A 520 -50.26 25.24 -13.59
N GLY A 521 -51.01 24.80 -14.63
CA GLY A 521 -51.31 25.63 -15.80
C GLY A 521 -50.13 25.81 -16.78
N ILE A 522 -49.09 25.00 -16.68
CA ILE A 522 -47.95 25.02 -17.59
C ILE A 522 -47.79 23.62 -18.25
N PRO A 523 -48.05 23.48 -19.56
CA PRO A 523 -48.17 22.16 -20.21
C PRO A 523 -46.79 21.48 -20.49
N ASN A 524 -45.70 22.21 -20.59
CA ASN A 524 -44.35 21.69 -20.92
C ASN A 524 -43.52 21.34 -19.69
N VAL A 525 -44.17 21.05 -18.56
CA VAL A 525 -43.51 20.63 -17.30
C VAL A 525 -43.83 19.20 -16.98
N THR A 526 -42.81 18.37 -16.83
CA THR A 526 -42.95 16.96 -16.43
C THR A 526 -42.50 16.79 -14.97
N ASP A 527 -43.39 16.25 -14.13
CA ASP A 527 -43.08 15.91 -12.74
C ASP A 527 -42.42 14.53 -12.64
N LEU A 528 -41.17 14.49 -12.19
CA LEU A 528 -40.40 13.28 -11.90
C LEU A 528 -40.08 13.10 -10.40
N THR A 529 -40.73 13.85 -9.50
CA THR A 529 -40.54 13.72 -8.05
C THR A 529 -40.88 12.33 -7.56
N GLY A 530 -39.93 11.69 -6.84
CA GLY A 530 -40.08 10.33 -6.34
C GLY A 530 -40.08 9.22 -7.42
N LYS A 531 -39.94 9.55 -8.70
CA LYS A 531 -40.04 8.61 -9.83
C LYS A 531 -38.69 8.17 -10.41
N THR A 532 -37.57 8.70 -9.90
CA THR A 532 -36.24 8.40 -10.38
C THR A 532 -35.37 7.73 -9.30
N SER A 533 -34.71 6.64 -9.65
CA SER A 533 -33.58 6.14 -8.87
C SER A 533 -32.39 7.09 -8.98
N LEU A 534 -31.43 7.03 -8.06
CA LEU A 534 -30.24 7.86 -8.11
C LEU A 534 -29.45 7.71 -9.42
N GLY A 535 -29.41 6.50 -9.96
CA GLY A 535 -28.78 6.24 -11.26
C GLY A 535 -29.52 6.88 -12.44
N GLN A 536 -30.86 6.84 -12.44
CA GLN A 536 -31.67 7.50 -13.46
C GLN A 536 -31.56 9.03 -13.35
N LEU A 537 -31.49 9.55 -12.11
CA LEU A 537 -31.24 10.97 -11.87
C LEU A 537 -29.89 11.43 -12.46
N MET A 538 -28.81 10.66 -12.23
CA MET A 538 -27.50 10.94 -12.82
C MET A 538 -27.53 10.92 -14.35
N GLU A 539 -28.20 9.96 -14.94
CA GLU A 539 -28.35 9.87 -16.40
C GLU A 539 -29.13 11.06 -16.96
N LEU A 540 -30.21 11.44 -16.30
CA LEU A 540 -31.02 12.60 -16.69
C LEU A 540 -30.22 13.89 -16.60
N LEU A 541 -29.54 14.13 -15.47
CA LEU A 541 -28.67 15.29 -15.28
C LEU A 541 -27.56 15.36 -16.35
N SER A 542 -27.06 14.24 -16.81
CA SER A 542 -26.04 14.23 -17.87
C SER A 542 -26.56 14.68 -19.26
N LYS A 543 -27.87 14.64 -19.47
CA LYS A 543 -28.52 14.91 -20.77
C LYS A 543 -29.24 16.26 -20.84
N ILE A 544 -29.67 16.83 -19.72
CA ILE A 544 -30.39 18.11 -19.69
C ILE A 544 -29.47 19.29 -20.01
N THR A 545 -30.07 20.37 -20.52
CA THR A 545 -29.36 21.59 -20.89
C THR A 545 -28.83 22.36 -19.68
N GLY A 546 -29.58 22.33 -18.57
CA GLY A 546 -29.19 22.97 -17.32
C GLY A 546 -30.14 22.67 -16.17
N LEU A 547 -29.75 23.04 -14.96
CA LEU A 547 -30.49 22.81 -13.72
C LEU A 547 -30.65 24.09 -12.92
N VAL A 548 -31.86 24.40 -12.45
CA VAL A 548 -32.10 25.39 -11.40
C VAL A 548 -32.46 24.68 -10.12
N THR A 549 -31.71 24.89 -9.06
CA THR A 549 -31.82 24.08 -7.84
C THR A 549 -31.61 24.89 -6.57
N ASN A 550 -32.26 24.51 -5.51
CA ASN A 550 -31.89 24.94 -4.17
C ASN A 550 -30.60 24.22 -3.70
N ASP A 551 -30.03 24.64 -2.57
CA ASP A 551 -28.89 23.98 -1.91
C ASP A 551 -29.29 22.56 -1.44
N THR A 552 -29.04 21.55 -2.30
CA THR A 552 -29.47 20.16 -2.13
C THR A 552 -28.40 19.17 -2.60
N GLY A 553 -28.60 17.87 -2.29
CA GLY A 553 -27.75 16.81 -2.82
C GLY A 553 -27.74 16.74 -4.35
N THR A 554 -28.85 17.09 -5.02
CA THR A 554 -28.97 17.13 -6.48
C THR A 554 -28.09 18.24 -7.09
N MET A 555 -27.95 19.39 -6.43
CA MET A 555 -27.02 20.45 -6.81
C MET A 555 -25.60 19.93 -6.95
N HIS A 556 -25.09 19.25 -5.91
CA HIS A 556 -23.75 18.67 -5.93
C HIS A 556 -23.61 17.57 -6.99
N LEU A 557 -24.66 16.80 -7.20
CA LEU A 557 -24.65 15.74 -8.22
C LEU A 557 -24.55 16.33 -9.63
N ALA A 558 -25.28 17.42 -9.90
CA ALA A 558 -25.19 18.14 -11.18
C ALA A 558 -23.80 18.74 -11.40
N ASP A 559 -23.22 19.34 -10.38
CA ASP A 559 -21.85 19.85 -10.38
C ASP A 559 -20.82 18.74 -10.71
N PHE A 560 -20.91 17.60 -10.03
CA PHE A 560 -20.06 16.44 -10.30
C PHE A 560 -20.17 15.90 -11.73
N ILE A 561 -21.40 15.92 -12.30
CA ILE A 561 -21.66 15.51 -13.68
C ILE A 561 -21.12 16.54 -14.68
N GLY A 562 -21.04 17.82 -14.28
CA GLY A 562 -20.69 18.96 -15.12
C GLY A 562 -21.89 19.60 -15.80
N THR A 563 -23.12 19.32 -15.33
CA THR A 563 -24.36 19.93 -15.82
C THR A 563 -24.36 21.42 -15.46
N PRO A 564 -24.56 22.35 -16.42
CA PRO A 564 -24.71 23.77 -16.10
C PRO A 564 -25.82 23.98 -15.08
N LEU A 565 -25.55 24.75 -14.02
CA LEU A 565 -26.55 24.93 -12.97
C LEU A 565 -26.58 26.33 -12.39
N ALA A 566 -27.78 26.73 -11.99
CA ALA A 566 -28.05 27.89 -11.16
C ALA A 566 -28.47 27.46 -9.77
N ALA A 567 -27.58 27.62 -8.78
CA ALA A 567 -27.81 27.21 -7.40
C ALA A 567 -28.34 28.38 -6.56
N LEU A 568 -29.44 28.16 -5.88
CA LEU A 568 -30.13 29.16 -5.05
C LEU A 568 -29.80 28.93 -3.57
N PHE A 569 -29.14 29.87 -2.95
CA PHE A 569 -28.77 29.83 -1.53
C PHE A 569 -29.62 30.79 -0.71
N GLY A 570 -30.16 30.33 0.39
CA GLY A 570 -30.91 31.13 1.36
C GLY A 570 -30.12 31.27 2.67
N SER A 571 -30.38 30.39 3.61
CA SER A 571 -29.78 30.45 4.95
C SER A 571 -28.38 29.80 5.04
N THR A 572 -27.84 29.27 3.95
CA THR A 572 -26.53 28.57 3.88
C THR A 572 -25.50 29.42 3.12
N GLU A 573 -24.23 29.21 3.48
CA GLU A 573 -23.10 29.93 2.93
C GLU A 573 -22.50 29.18 1.73
N PRO A 574 -22.58 29.72 0.49
CA PRO A 574 -22.07 29.04 -0.71
C PRO A 574 -20.58 28.72 -0.65
N SER A 575 -19.78 29.54 0.03
CA SER A 575 -18.34 29.29 0.18
C SER A 575 -18.00 28.01 0.96
N LEU A 576 -18.96 27.47 1.71
CA LEU A 576 -18.77 26.24 2.51
C LEU A 576 -19.24 24.98 1.80
N THR A 577 -20.28 25.07 1.00
CA THR A 577 -20.96 23.93 0.39
C THR A 577 -21.41 24.17 -1.05
N GLY A 578 -21.02 25.26 -1.68
CA GLY A 578 -21.41 25.54 -3.07
C GLY A 578 -20.77 24.59 -4.09
N PRO A 579 -21.27 24.59 -5.33
CA PRO A 579 -20.62 23.89 -6.46
C PRO A 579 -19.22 24.45 -6.74
N ARG A 580 -18.35 23.64 -7.35
CA ARG A 580 -16.97 24.02 -7.69
C ARG A 580 -16.62 23.74 -9.15
#